data_46085816c1e24564a62ebda8f8c89a86
#
_entry.id   46085816c1e24564a62ebda8f8c89a86
#
_cell.length_a   1.000
_cell.length_b   1.000
_cell.length_c   1.000
_cell.angle_alpha   90.00
_cell.angle_beta   90.00
_cell.angle_gamma   90.00
#
_symmetry.space_group_name_H-M   'P 1'
#
loop_
_entity.id
_entity.type
_entity.pdbx_description
1 polymer ?
#
loop_
_entity_poly.entity_id
_entity_poly.type
_entity_poly.pdbx_seq_one_letter_code
_entity_poly.pdbx_strand_id
1 'polypeptide(L)'
;MNPIVEKWVRDGPFIFLQHQKTGLSNSHMTDQYNSLYQSFEWLVPSHFNIADACCHRWASSPHEARQVAIYFEDQVGQLTMLTYGQLSEQVNKLANGFIRMGIQPQDRIAIALQHSAESAVTQLAALTVGAIAVPLTATLTAAEYAERIHDSQARVAIVDKHSIAPMMSAIDNHSPVKQIIGIHTEDERIIPWRTLLARQPGTFTPVIVPANSPALLVYPHPTENKPLKGTLLHHSALIGTLPGFVASQNWFPKGKDILWTSFDWSTPNGLLNALLPTLYFGRSIVGCPSGRTIPRLFTLLEHYQITNMLVSSHELERIRHHTDPLLEFQIAIRCIACPDTEVNQALRNWVSERFKVNINSIFAPLGFGYIIGESHEKWPSQHGSIGKPFPGHTIAIINEDGEEVEIGQTGEIAIHTTDQYDYPDPTVSLSYWSNAQIHETPKLDEWISTGIQGYADNNGYIWRAPVNPIDTTDPVSESTS
;
A
#
# COMPACT_ATOMS: atom_id res chain seq x y z
N MET A 1 22.01 10.80 -18.94
CA MET A 1 21.59 10.06 -17.74
C MET A 1 22.73 9.12 -17.34
N ASN A 2 23.02 8.96 -16.05
CA ASN A 2 24.12 8.09 -15.60
C ASN A 2 23.74 6.61 -15.91
N PRO A 3 24.61 5.80 -16.54
CA PRO A 3 24.32 4.40 -16.88
C PRO A 3 23.87 3.54 -15.68
N ILE A 4 24.29 3.89 -14.49
CA ILE A 4 23.86 3.25 -13.23
C ILE A 4 22.39 3.57 -12.94
N VAL A 5 21.95 4.81 -13.21
CA VAL A 5 20.55 5.23 -13.02
C VAL A 5 19.64 4.58 -14.06
N GLU A 6 20.10 4.42 -15.31
CA GLU A 6 19.34 3.72 -16.36
C GLU A 6 19.19 2.22 -16.05
N LYS A 7 20.24 1.61 -15.53
CA LYS A 7 20.20 0.20 -15.09
C LYS A 7 19.26 0.03 -13.90
N TRP A 8 19.31 0.96 -12.96
CA TRP A 8 18.46 0.99 -11.77
C TRP A 8 16.97 1.21 -12.11
N VAL A 9 16.68 2.14 -13.03
CA VAL A 9 15.31 2.40 -13.53
C VAL A 9 14.74 1.20 -14.30
N ARG A 10 15.58 0.45 -15.03
CA ARG A 10 15.17 -0.70 -15.82
C ARG A 10 15.03 -1.98 -15.02
N ASP A 11 15.92 -2.20 -14.05
CA ASP A 11 16.05 -3.46 -13.31
C ASP A 11 15.48 -3.35 -11.87
N GLY A 12 15.19 -2.14 -11.38
CA GLY A 12 14.74 -1.85 -10.01
C GLY A 12 15.86 -2.01 -8.97
N PRO A 13 15.58 -1.73 -7.68
CA PRO A 13 16.57 -1.86 -6.59
C PRO A 13 16.99 -3.31 -6.29
N PHE A 14 16.48 -4.29 -7.03
CA PHE A 14 16.65 -5.73 -6.80
C PHE A 14 17.61 -6.44 -7.75
N ILE A 15 18.62 -5.75 -8.29
CA ILE A 15 19.59 -6.36 -9.22
C ILE A 15 20.27 -7.60 -8.63
N PHE A 16 20.42 -7.68 -7.30
CA PHE A 16 21.05 -8.81 -6.62
C PHE A 16 20.17 -10.07 -6.50
N LEU A 17 18.86 -9.97 -6.63
CA LEU A 17 17.97 -11.13 -6.50
C LEU A 17 17.84 -11.98 -7.78
N GLN A 18 18.29 -11.49 -8.94
CA GLN A 18 18.17 -12.21 -10.22
C GLN A 18 19.38 -13.08 -10.62
N HIS A 19 20.53 -12.99 -9.96
CA HIS A 19 21.75 -13.63 -10.42
C HIS A 19 22.01 -15.07 -9.93
N GLN A 20 21.08 -15.69 -9.20
CA GLN A 20 21.18 -17.13 -8.93
C GLN A 20 20.27 -17.97 -9.84
N LYS A 21 20.59 -18.00 -11.15
CA LYS A 21 20.24 -19.14 -12.01
C LYS A 21 21.23 -20.26 -11.76
N THR A 22 21.12 -20.98 -10.69
CA THR A 22 21.68 -22.30 -10.57
C THR A 22 20.57 -23.31 -10.69
N GLY A 23 20.57 -24.00 -11.85
CA GLY A 23 19.73 -25.18 -12.02
C GLY A 23 20.11 -26.24 -11.01
N LEU A 24 19.17 -26.59 -10.14
CA LEU A 24 19.11 -27.89 -9.47
C LEU A 24 17.61 -28.19 -9.25
N SER A 25 17.22 -29.28 -9.85
CA SER A 25 15.92 -29.91 -9.70
C SER A 25 15.81 -30.60 -8.34
N ASN A 26 14.63 -30.48 -7.73
CA ASN A 26 13.99 -31.38 -6.75
C ASN A 26 14.35 -31.30 -5.26
N SER A 27 13.28 -31.02 -4.49
CA SER A 27 12.93 -31.60 -3.19
C SER A 27 13.85 -31.31 -2.01
N HIS A 28 13.98 -30.07 -1.64
CA HIS A 28 13.99 -29.48 -0.29
C HIS A 28 14.17 -27.98 -0.49
N MET A 29 13.19 -27.20 -0.06
CA MET A 29 13.31 -25.75 -0.11
C MET A 29 14.52 -25.36 0.75
N THR A 30 15.61 -24.93 0.11
CA THR A 30 16.78 -24.45 0.81
C THR A 30 16.44 -23.11 1.42
N ASP A 31 16.60 -22.97 2.75
CA ASP A 31 16.42 -21.66 3.41
C ASP A 31 17.46 -20.67 2.86
N GLN A 32 16.97 -19.65 2.18
CA GLN A 32 17.79 -18.60 1.56
C GLN A 32 17.76 -17.29 2.35
N TYR A 33 17.07 -17.27 3.51
CA TYR A 33 16.82 -16.03 4.26
C TYR A 33 18.11 -15.28 4.58
N ASN A 34 19.07 -15.92 5.24
CA ASN A 34 20.31 -15.25 5.65
C ASN A 34 21.10 -14.69 4.47
N SER A 35 21.16 -15.43 3.36
CA SER A 35 21.85 -14.95 2.15
C SER A 35 21.16 -13.72 1.55
N LEU A 36 19.83 -13.72 1.51
CA LEU A 36 19.06 -12.60 0.98
C LEU A 36 19.13 -11.38 1.91
N TYR A 37 19.04 -11.60 3.21
CA TYR A 37 19.08 -10.54 4.20
C TYR A 37 20.46 -9.86 4.25
N GLN A 38 21.54 -10.65 4.32
CA GLN A 38 22.91 -10.13 4.40
C GLN A 38 23.43 -9.51 3.10
N SER A 39 22.91 -9.89 1.94
CA SER A 39 23.33 -9.32 0.66
C SER A 39 22.51 -8.11 0.21
N PHE A 40 21.52 -7.72 0.98
CA PHE A 40 20.63 -6.61 0.62
C PHE A 40 21.25 -5.26 1.03
N GLU A 41 21.21 -4.29 0.13
CA GLU A 41 21.64 -2.92 0.35
C GLU A 41 20.60 -1.96 -0.23
N TRP A 42 20.29 -0.88 0.49
CA TRP A 42 19.39 0.16 0.00
C TRP A 42 20.06 0.98 -1.10
N LEU A 43 19.32 1.20 -2.20
CA LEU A 43 19.68 2.11 -3.30
C LEU A 43 18.58 3.14 -3.47
N VAL A 44 18.54 4.12 -2.58
CA VAL A 44 17.54 5.19 -2.62
C VAL A 44 18.11 6.38 -3.41
N PRO A 45 17.51 6.79 -4.53
CA PRO A 45 17.96 7.95 -5.28
C PRO A 45 17.68 9.25 -4.50
N SER A 46 18.47 10.29 -4.72
CA SER A 46 18.25 11.59 -4.08
C SER A 46 16.91 12.24 -4.46
N HIS A 47 16.40 11.94 -5.66
CA HIS A 47 15.10 12.41 -6.15
C HIS A 47 14.27 11.20 -6.60
N PHE A 48 13.06 11.13 -6.12
CA PHE A 48 12.16 10.05 -6.46
C PHE A 48 10.70 10.53 -6.36
N ASN A 49 9.97 10.48 -7.47
CA ASN A 49 8.55 10.75 -7.50
C ASN A 49 7.78 9.44 -7.75
N ILE A 50 6.92 9.05 -6.80
CA ILE A 50 6.13 7.80 -6.88
C ILE A 50 5.32 7.75 -8.18
N ALA A 51 4.68 8.87 -8.60
CA ALA A 51 3.87 8.88 -9.80
C ALA A 51 4.71 8.70 -11.08
N ASP A 52 5.91 9.27 -11.12
CA ASP A 52 6.83 9.02 -12.23
C ASP A 52 7.21 7.54 -12.29
N ALA A 53 7.57 6.95 -11.16
CA ALA A 53 7.98 5.57 -11.07
C ALA A 53 6.85 4.56 -11.34
N CYS A 54 5.61 4.86 -10.99
CA CYS A 54 4.46 3.95 -11.12
C CYS A 54 3.67 4.15 -12.41
N CYS A 55 3.81 5.29 -13.09
CA CYS A 55 2.95 5.64 -14.23
C CYS A 55 3.75 6.19 -15.42
N HIS A 56 4.38 7.36 -15.26
CA HIS A 56 4.93 8.11 -16.41
C HIS A 56 6.08 7.40 -17.10
N ARG A 57 6.99 6.77 -16.34
CA ARG A 57 8.10 6.01 -16.94
C ARG A 57 7.63 4.88 -17.86
N TRP A 58 6.54 4.19 -17.51
CA TRP A 58 5.97 3.13 -18.33
C TRP A 58 5.27 3.69 -19.58
N ALA A 59 4.58 4.83 -19.41
CA ALA A 59 3.94 5.51 -20.53
C ALA A 59 4.94 6.12 -21.53
N SER A 60 6.20 6.35 -21.15
CA SER A 60 7.24 6.91 -22.00
C SER A 60 7.75 5.93 -23.07
N SER A 61 7.56 4.63 -22.87
CA SER A 61 7.93 3.59 -23.84
C SER A 61 6.70 3.14 -24.65
N PRO A 62 6.77 3.14 -26.00
CA PRO A 62 5.64 2.75 -26.84
C PRO A 62 5.12 1.32 -26.61
N HIS A 63 5.97 0.41 -26.15
CA HIS A 63 5.60 -0.97 -25.84
C HIS A 63 4.87 -1.03 -24.50
N GLU A 64 5.44 -0.49 -23.44
CA GLU A 64 4.89 -0.51 -22.07
C GLU A 64 3.63 0.36 -21.98
N ALA A 65 3.56 1.48 -22.72
CA ALA A 65 2.38 2.34 -22.75
C ALA A 65 1.09 1.60 -23.18
N ARG A 66 1.22 0.51 -23.95
CA ARG A 66 0.08 -0.32 -24.40
C ARG A 66 -0.29 -1.41 -23.39
N GLN A 67 0.57 -1.71 -22.41
CA GLN A 67 0.25 -2.69 -21.38
C GLN A 67 -0.86 -2.15 -20.48
N VAL A 68 -1.76 -3.02 -20.06
CA VAL A 68 -2.82 -2.62 -19.14
C VAL A 68 -2.23 -2.43 -17.73
N ALA A 69 -2.47 -1.27 -17.15
CA ALA A 69 -2.11 -0.94 -15.79
C ALA A 69 -3.24 -1.34 -14.83
N ILE A 70 -4.48 -0.99 -15.17
CA ILE A 70 -5.64 -1.14 -14.29
C ILE A 70 -6.79 -1.79 -15.07
N TYR A 71 -7.35 -2.85 -14.51
CA TYR A 71 -8.69 -3.34 -14.78
C TYR A 71 -9.56 -2.99 -13.59
N PHE A 72 -10.68 -2.36 -13.79
CA PHE A 72 -11.64 -2.06 -12.73
C PHE A 72 -13.05 -2.43 -13.17
N GLU A 73 -13.70 -3.32 -12.43
CA GLU A 73 -15.13 -3.62 -12.61
C GLU A 73 -15.95 -2.94 -11.52
N ASP A 74 -16.96 -2.16 -11.91
CA ASP A 74 -17.88 -1.55 -10.97
C ASP A 74 -18.91 -2.56 -10.39
N GLN A 75 -19.84 -2.06 -9.56
CA GLN A 75 -20.86 -2.90 -8.92
C GLN A 75 -21.80 -3.59 -9.92
N VAL A 76 -22.05 -3.00 -11.08
CA VAL A 76 -22.90 -3.57 -12.14
C VAL A 76 -22.10 -4.39 -13.15
N GLY A 77 -20.77 -4.45 -13.02
CA GLY A 77 -19.89 -5.21 -13.88
C GLY A 77 -19.44 -4.45 -15.13
N GLN A 78 -19.58 -3.13 -15.14
CA GLN A 78 -19.00 -2.32 -16.19
C GLN A 78 -17.49 -2.27 -16.02
N LEU A 79 -16.76 -2.65 -17.07
CA LEU A 79 -15.31 -2.64 -17.09
C LEU A 79 -14.76 -1.26 -17.44
N THR A 80 -13.87 -0.74 -16.62
CA THR A 80 -12.91 0.31 -16.98
C THR A 80 -11.53 -0.33 -17.12
N MET A 81 -10.90 -0.14 -18.27
CA MET A 81 -9.56 -0.62 -18.56
C MET A 81 -8.67 0.57 -18.90
N LEU A 82 -7.56 0.71 -18.21
CA LEU A 82 -6.57 1.75 -18.45
C LEU A 82 -5.22 1.11 -18.79
N THR A 83 -4.71 1.36 -19.98
CA THR A 83 -3.31 1.11 -20.29
C THR A 83 -2.41 2.12 -19.56
N TYR A 84 -1.11 1.87 -19.44
CA TYR A 84 -0.18 2.84 -18.86
C TYR A 84 -0.20 4.18 -19.59
N GLY A 85 -0.34 4.17 -20.92
CA GLY A 85 -0.50 5.40 -21.70
C GLY A 85 -1.79 6.16 -21.35
N GLN A 86 -2.92 5.45 -21.24
CA GLN A 86 -4.21 6.07 -20.88
C GLN A 86 -4.23 6.53 -19.44
N LEU A 87 -3.64 5.75 -18.51
CA LEU A 87 -3.48 6.15 -17.12
C LEU A 87 -2.68 7.45 -17.01
N SER A 88 -1.51 7.52 -17.68
CA SER A 88 -0.68 8.72 -17.72
C SER A 88 -1.40 9.92 -18.33
N GLU A 89 -2.17 9.73 -19.38
CA GLU A 89 -2.96 10.82 -19.98
C GLU A 89 -3.99 11.39 -19.02
N GLN A 90 -4.73 10.53 -18.30
CA GLN A 90 -5.71 10.99 -17.31
C GLN A 90 -5.04 11.68 -16.11
N VAL A 91 -3.94 11.10 -15.62
CA VAL A 91 -3.11 11.68 -14.55
C VAL A 91 -2.61 13.06 -14.95
N ASN A 92 -2.07 13.21 -16.17
CA ASN A 92 -1.59 14.48 -16.70
C ASN A 92 -2.70 15.53 -16.80
N LYS A 93 -3.87 15.15 -17.29
CA LYS A 93 -5.02 16.06 -17.36
C LYS A 93 -5.42 16.56 -15.99
N LEU A 94 -5.50 15.67 -14.99
CA LEU A 94 -5.86 16.07 -13.63
C LEU A 94 -4.74 16.92 -12.98
N ALA A 95 -3.48 16.59 -13.20
CA ALA A 95 -2.32 17.37 -12.74
C ALA A 95 -2.36 18.80 -13.29
N ASN A 96 -2.63 18.98 -14.60
CA ASN A 96 -2.84 20.29 -15.19
C ASN A 96 -4.02 21.03 -14.56
N GLY A 97 -5.10 20.31 -14.23
CA GLY A 97 -6.24 20.85 -13.50
C GLY A 97 -5.84 21.38 -12.12
N PHE A 98 -5.08 20.62 -11.34
CA PHE A 98 -4.56 21.05 -10.03
C PHE A 98 -3.68 22.30 -10.12
N ILE A 99 -2.77 22.37 -11.09
CA ILE A 99 -1.94 23.57 -11.30
C ILE A 99 -2.80 24.79 -11.62
N ARG A 100 -3.84 24.65 -12.46
CA ARG A 100 -4.78 25.76 -12.74
C ARG A 100 -5.60 26.20 -11.54
N MET A 101 -5.86 25.30 -10.60
CA MET A 101 -6.49 25.59 -9.31
C MET A 101 -5.53 26.25 -8.32
N GLY A 102 -4.26 26.44 -8.67
CA GLY A 102 -3.23 27.04 -7.82
C GLY A 102 -2.60 26.08 -6.82
N ILE A 103 -2.74 24.77 -7.01
CA ILE A 103 -2.05 23.77 -6.19
C ILE A 103 -0.54 23.86 -6.44
N GLN A 104 0.20 23.89 -5.35
CA GLN A 104 1.67 23.95 -5.31
C GLN A 104 2.21 22.63 -4.72
N PRO A 105 3.50 22.29 -4.97
CA PRO A 105 4.15 21.21 -4.25
C PRO A 105 3.95 21.33 -2.74
N GLN A 106 3.73 20.22 -2.06
CA GLN A 106 3.44 20.11 -0.62
C GLN A 106 2.06 20.62 -0.18
N ASP A 107 1.20 21.13 -1.07
CA ASP A 107 -0.21 21.32 -0.76
C ASP A 107 -0.89 19.95 -0.54
N ARG A 108 -1.91 19.89 0.33
CA ARG A 108 -2.66 18.65 0.61
C ARG A 108 -3.92 18.61 -0.22
N ILE A 109 -4.18 17.42 -0.79
CA ILE A 109 -5.37 17.13 -1.59
C ILE A 109 -6.13 16.00 -0.91
N ALA A 110 -7.32 16.29 -0.38
CA ALA A 110 -8.20 15.30 0.24
C ALA A 110 -8.88 14.45 -0.84
N ILE A 111 -8.75 13.13 -0.74
CA ILE A 111 -9.25 12.18 -1.75
C ILE A 111 -10.25 11.25 -1.08
N ALA A 112 -11.53 11.59 -1.17
CA ALA A 112 -12.63 10.86 -0.56
C ALA A 112 -13.40 10.09 -1.65
N LEU A 113 -12.75 9.12 -2.25
CA LEU A 113 -13.29 8.30 -3.33
C LEU A 113 -13.40 6.85 -2.90
N GLN A 114 -14.47 6.17 -3.29
CA GLN A 114 -14.52 4.72 -3.23
C GLN A 114 -13.48 4.09 -4.17
N HIS A 115 -13.23 2.81 -3.95
CA HIS A 115 -12.40 1.98 -4.80
C HIS A 115 -12.82 2.13 -6.28
N SER A 116 -11.98 2.76 -7.09
CA SER A 116 -12.24 3.08 -8.49
C SER A 116 -10.96 3.39 -9.26
N ALA A 117 -11.03 3.36 -10.58
CA ALA A 117 -9.93 3.80 -11.43
C ALA A 117 -9.62 5.29 -11.23
N GLU A 118 -10.64 6.11 -10.97
CA GLU A 118 -10.52 7.54 -10.68
C GLU A 118 -9.77 7.79 -9.35
N SER A 119 -9.92 6.90 -8.36
CA SER A 119 -9.14 6.97 -7.12
C SER A 119 -7.64 6.82 -7.41
N ALA A 120 -7.25 5.83 -8.21
CA ALA A 120 -5.86 5.64 -8.63
C ALA A 120 -5.31 6.84 -9.42
N VAL A 121 -6.09 7.34 -10.39
CA VAL A 121 -5.73 8.55 -11.18
C VAL A 121 -5.51 9.75 -10.27
N THR A 122 -6.38 9.95 -9.27
CA THR A 122 -6.30 11.09 -8.35
C THR A 122 -5.06 11.03 -7.46
N GLN A 123 -4.77 9.85 -6.88
CA GLN A 123 -3.57 9.63 -6.07
C GLN A 123 -2.31 9.96 -6.88
N LEU A 124 -2.20 9.40 -8.08
CA LEU A 124 -1.05 9.62 -8.96
C LEU A 124 -0.95 11.09 -9.43
N ALA A 125 -2.07 11.75 -9.72
CA ALA A 125 -2.06 13.15 -10.14
C ALA A 125 -1.59 14.10 -9.02
N ALA A 126 -2.01 13.86 -7.78
CA ALA A 126 -1.52 14.61 -6.63
C ALA A 126 0.00 14.47 -6.48
N LEU A 127 0.52 13.24 -6.56
CA LEU A 127 1.96 12.96 -6.50
C LEU A 127 2.72 13.53 -7.71
N THR A 128 2.10 13.56 -8.90
CA THR A 128 2.70 14.12 -10.12
C THR A 128 3.05 15.59 -9.97
N VAL A 129 2.20 16.37 -9.30
CA VAL A 129 2.44 17.81 -9.04
C VAL A 129 3.26 18.06 -7.77
N GLY A 130 3.72 17.02 -7.09
CA GLY A 130 4.47 17.12 -5.82
C GLY A 130 3.60 17.52 -4.63
N ALA A 131 2.28 17.41 -4.74
CA ALA A 131 1.36 17.60 -3.64
C ALA A 131 1.30 16.36 -2.74
N ILE A 132 0.83 16.52 -1.51
CA ILE A 132 0.62 15.44 -0.56
C ILE A 132 -0.81 14.91 -0.77
N ALA A 133 -0.93 13.66 -1.15
CA ALA A 133 -2.24 13.01 -1.23
C ALA A 133 -2.73 12.62 0.17
N VAL A 134 -3.98 12.94 0.47
CA VAL A 134 -4.64 12.61 1.75
C VAL A 134 -5.80 11.66 1.44
N PRO A 135 -5.55 10.34 1.37
CA PRO A 135 -6.59 9.36 1.13
C PRO A 135 -7.53 9.28 2.33
N LEU A 136 -8.83 9.42 2.05
CA LEU A 136 -9.90 9.36 3.04
C LEU A 136 -10.92 8.32 2.57
N THR A 137 -11.38 7.47 3.47
CA THR A 137 -12.44 6.51 3.12
C THR A 137 -13.74 7.24 2.82
N ALA A 138 -14.49 6.77 1.83
CA ALA A 138 -15.74 7.40 1.42
C ALA A 138 -16.90 7.21 2.44
N THR A 139 -16.67 6.45 3.50
CA THR A 139 -17.64 6.13 4.54
C THR A 139 -17.54 7.00 5.80
N LEU A 140 -16.64 7.98 5.83
CA LEU A 140 -16.49 8.89 6.95
C LEU A 140 -17.73 9.77 7.13
N THR A 141 -18.06 10.08 8.38
CA THR A 141 -19.07 11.06 8.75
C THR A 141 -18.63 12.49 8.44
N ALA A 142 -19.57 13.44 8.45
CA ALA A 142 -19.23 14.85 8.24
C ALA A 142 -18.27 15.40 9.31
N ALA A 143 -18.41 14.97 10.57
CA ALA A 143 -17.53 15.38 11.66
C ALA A 143 -16.10 14.87 11.44
N GLU A 144 -15.94 13.59 11.04
CA GLU A 144 -14.65 12.97 10.77
C GLU A 144 -13.97 13.58 9.53
N TYR A 145 -14.73 13.95 8.51
CA TYR A 145 -14.18 14.72 7.37
C TYR A 145 -13.71 16.10 7.82
N ALA A 146 -14.54 16.83 8.60
CA ALA A 146 -14.18 18.16 9.08
C ALA A 146 -12.87 18.12 9.87
N GLU A 147 -12.73 17.17 10.80
CA GLU A 147 -11.52 17.02 11.60
C GLU A 147 -10.27 16.79 10.73
N ARG A 148 -10.34 15.86 9.76
CA ARG A 148 -9.19 15.54 8.87
C ARG A 148 -8.88 16.66 7.88
N ILE A 149 -9.89 17.36 7.37
CA ILE A 149 -9.71 18.51 6.49
C ILE A 149 -9.02 19.65 7.24
N HIS A 150 -9.47 19.95 8.46
CA HIS A 150 -8.89 21.01 9.27
C HIS A 150 -7.47 20.63 9.71
N ASP A 151 -7.23 19.40 10.14
CA ASP A 151 -5.89 18.96 10.52
C ASP A 151 -4.94 18.93 9.31
N SER A 152 -5.32 18.31 8.20
CA SER A 152 -4.47 18.23 7.00
C SER A 152 -4.27 19.58 6.31
N GLN A 153 -5.13 20.56 6.55
CA GLN A 153 -5.15 21.81 5.79
C GLN A 153 -5.29 21.57 4.28
N ALA A 154 -6.12 20.60 3.88
CA ALA A 154 -6.33 20.26 2.48
C ALA A 154 -6.97 21.42 1.71
N ARG A 155 -6.41 21.75 0.54
CA ARG A 155 -6.87 22.89 -0.29
C ARG A 155 -7.94 22.51 -1.30
N VAL A 156 -7.91 21.26 -1.77
CA VAL A 156 -8.88 20.69 -2.71
C VAL A 156 -9.39 19.38 -2.15
N ALA A 157 -10.68 19.09 -2.34
CA ALA A 157 -11.28 17.80 -2.05
C ALA A 157 -11.80 17.15 -3.33
N ILE A 158 -11.60 15.86 -3.48
CA ILE A 158 -12.16 15.05 -4.56
C ILE A 158 -13.17 14.08 -3.95
N VAL A 159 -14.40 14.07 -4.48
CA VAL A 159 -15.52 13.31 -3.93
C VAL A 159 -16.24 12.51 -5.00
N ASP A 160 -16.92 11.46 -4.57
CA ASP A 160 -17.87 10.70 -5.39
C ASP A 160 -19.29 10.78 -4.79
N LYS A 161 -20.25 10.07 -5.39
CA LYS A 161 -21.65 10.05 -4.96
C LYS A 161 -21.85 9.64 -3.48
N HIS A 162 -20.92 8.91 -2.88
CA HIS A 162 -21.03 8.42 -1.51
C HIS A 162 -20.47 9.42 -0.49
N SER A 163 -19.40 10.11 -0.85
CA SER A 163 -18.70 11.07 0.02
C SER A 163 -19.17 12.51 -0.13
N ILE A 164 -19.90 12.85 -1.20
CA ILE A 164 -20.30 14.24 -1.50
C ILE A 164 -21.13 14.87 -0.37
N ALA A 165 -22.18 14.19 0.11
CA ALA A 165 -23.08 14.78 1.11
C ALA A 165 -22.39 15.02 2.46
N PRO A 166 -21.67 14.04 3.08
CA PRO A 166 -20.93 14.29 4.30
C PRO A 166 -19.77 15.28 4.11
N MET A 167 -19.08 15.28 2.96
CA MET A 167 -18.02 16.25 2.67
C MET A 167 -18.56 17.66 2.58
N MET A 168 -19.67 17.89 1.88
CA MET A 168 -20.32 19.20 1.80
C MET A 168 -20.80 19.71 3.16
N SER A 169 -21.22 18.81 4.05
CA SER A 169 -21.59 19.16 5.42
C SER A 169 -20.39 19.45 6.32
N ALA A 170 -19.22 18.90 5.99
CA ALA A 170 -17.96 19.11 6.71
C ALA A 170 -17.30 20.47 6.39
N ILE A 171 -17.60 21.03 5.21
CA ILE A 171 -16.99 22.28 4.73
C ILE A 171 -17.83 23.48 5.15
N ASP A 172 -17.27 24.32 5.99
CA ASP A 172 -17.82 25.59 6.44
C ASP A 172 -17.02 26.80 5.90
N ASN A 173 -17.36 28.00 6.35
CA ASN A 173 -16.68 29.24 5.95
C ASN A 173 -15.21 29.32 6.41
N HIS A 174 -14.81 28.50 7.37
CA HIS A 174 -13.45 28.44 7.92
C HIS A 174 -12.63 27.29 7.33
N SER A 175 -13.26 26.43 6.53
CA SER A 175 -12.61 25.29 5.91
C SER A 175 -11.42 25.71 5.03
N PRO A 176 -10.28 25.03 5.09
CA PRO A 176 -9.15 25.22 4.18
C PRO A 176 -9.47 24.82 2.74
N VAL A 177 -10.42 23.90 2.53
CA VAL A 177 -10.86 23.45 1.20
C VAL A 177 -11.53 24.60 0.46
N LYS A 178 -10.96 24.97 -0.69
CA LYS A 178 -11.44 26.07 -1.53
C LYS A 178 -12.23 25.58 -2.75
N GLN A 179 -11.97 24.36 -3.19
CA GLN A 179 -12.59 23.80 -4.39
C GLN A 179 -12.85 22.30 -4.19
N ILE A 180 -13.96 21.83 -4.74
CA ILE A 180 -14.36 20.43 -4.71
C ILE A 180 -14.48 19.95 -6.15
N ILE A 181 -13.90 18.78 -6.44
CA ILE A 181 -14.05 18.07 -7.70
C ILE A 181 -14.92 16.84 -7.44
N GLY A 182 -15.95 16.64 -8.23
CA GLY A 182 -16.89 15.53 -8.05
C GLY A 182 -16.95 14.59 -9.24
N ILE A 183 -16.95 13.30 -8.93
CA ILE A 183 -17.14 12.22 -9.90
C ILE A 183 -18.64 11.91 -9.96
N HIS A 184 -19.23 11.98 -11.16
CA HIS A 184 -20.66 11.73 -11.38
C HIS A 184 -21.60 12.58 -10.48
N THR A 185 -21.34 13.89 -10.40
CA THR A 185 -22.17 14.84 -9.65
C THR A 185 -22.80 15.86 -10.59
N GLU A 186 -24.01 16.32 -10.22
CA GLU A 186 -24.75 17.41 -10.86
C GLU A 186 -24.83 18.68 -9.98
N ASP A 187 -24.18 18.68 -8.80
CA ASP A 187 -24.16 19.84 -7.89
C ASP A 187 -23.33 20.98 -8.50
N GLU A 188 -23.96 22.13 -8.74
CA GLU A 188 -23.34 23.30 -9.36
C GLU A 188 -22.17 23.91 -8.55
N ARG A 189 -22.11 23.61 -7.24
CA ARG A 189 -21.01 24.06 -6.36
C ARG A 189 -19.74 23.24 -6.51
N ILE A 190 -19.79 22.14 -7.29
CA ILE A 190 -18.73 21.15 -7.45
C ILE A 190 -18.26 21.17 -8.90
N ILE A 191 -16.96 21.14 -9.10
CA ILE A 191 -16.35 21.06 -10.42
C ILE A 191 -16.54 19.65 -10.97
N PRO A 192 -17.28 19.43 -12.08
CA PRO A 192 -17.46 18.09 -12.61
C PRO A 192 -16.14 17.54 -13.16
N TRP A 193 -15.76 16.34 -12.71
CA TRP A 193 -14.55 15.62 -13.10
C TRP A 193 -14.34 15.61 -14.64
N ARG A 194 -15.33 15.15 -15.38
CA ARG A 194 -15.23 15.04 -16.85
C ARG A 194 -14.99 16.39 -17.50
N THR A 195 -15.67 17.43 -17.05
CA THR A 195 -15.51 18.80 -17.56
C THR A 195 -14.12 19.35 -17.26
N LEU A 196 -13.60 19.07 -16.05
CA LEU A 196 -12.25 19.47 -15.68
C LEU A 196 -11.23 18.82 -16.62
N LEU A 197 -11.25 17.50 -16.77
CA LEU A 197 -10.25 16.76 -17.57
C LEU A 197 -10.34 17.08 -19.06
N ALA A 198 -11.56 17.26 -19.61
CA ALA A 198 -11.74 17.56 -21.04
C ALA A 198 -11.06 18.85 -21.51
N ARG A 199 -10.80 19.77 -20.59
CA ARG A 199 -10.19 21.09 -20.89
C ARG A 199 -8.69 21.14 -20.64
N GLN A 200 -8.06 19.99 -20.29
CA GLN A 200 -6.64 19.95 -19.93
C GLN A 200 -5.79 19.24 -20.98
N PRO A 201 -4.53 19.64 -21.16
CA PRO A 201 -3.56 18.89 -21.94
C PRO A 201 -3.36 17.47 -21.38
N GLY A 202 -3.17 16.48 -22.25
CA GLY A 202 -2.84 15.11 -21.89
C GLY A 202 -1.36 14.88 -21.57
N THR A 203 -0.55 15.95 -21.53
CA THR A 203 0.88 15.92 -21.24
C THR A 203 1.22 16.77 -20.03
N PHE A 204 2.09 16.25 -19.17
CA PHE A 204 2.62 16.95 -17.99
C PHE A 204 3.99 16.37 -17.66
N THR A 205 4.92 17.18 -17.21
CA THR A 205 6.21 16.71 -16.70
C THR A 205 6.14 16.61 -15.18
N PRO A 206 6.26 15.41 -14.59
CA PRO A 206 6.23 15.24 -13.14
C PRO A 206 7.22 16.14 -12.43
N VAL A 207 6.80 16.70 -11.31
CA VAL A 207 7.67 17.56 -10.48
C VAL A 207 8.81 16.70 -9.92
N ILE A 208 10.04 17.18 -10.05
CA ILE A 208 11.21 16.56 -9.43
C ILE A 208 11.17 16.88 -7.95
N VAL A 209 11.07 15.87 -7.12
CA VAL A 209 11.02 16.00 -5.65
C VAL A 209 12.15 15.20 -5.00
N PRO A 210 12.76 15.67 -3.89
CA PRO A 210 13.63 14.84 -3.07
C PRO A 210 12.89 13.56 -2.62
N ALA A 211 13.60 12.42 -2.55
CA ALA A 211 12.99 11.15 -2.17
C ALA A 211 12.37 11.16 -0.76
N ASN A 212 12.91 11.95 0.14
CA ASN A 212 12.42 12.16 1.50
C ASN A 212 11.33 13.25 1.62
N SER A 213 10.82 13.78 0.50
CA SER A 213 9.69 14.72 0.55
C SER A 213 8.40 13.99 0.91
N PRO A 214 7.51 14.61 1.71
CA PRO A 214 6.18 14.08 1.99
C PRO A 214 5.39 13.81 0.70
N ALA A 215 4.74 12.64 0.65
CA ALA A 215 3.94 12.17 -0.48
C ALA A 215 2.51 11.83 -0.09
N LEU A 216 2.33 11.16 1.04
CA LEU A 216 1.03 10.71 1.54
C LEU A 216 0.86 11.15 3.00
N LEU A 217 -0.33 11.61 3.34
CA LEU A 217 -0.76 11.83 4.72
C LEU A 217 -1.94 10.90 5.01
N VAL A 218 -1.68 9.88 5.80
CA VAL A 218 -2.64 8.82 6.09
C VAL A 218 -3.12 8.91 7.54
N TYR A 219 -4.42 8.93 7.72
CA TYR A 219 -5.04 8.91 9.05
C TYR A 219 -5.48 7.50 9.44
N PRO A 220 -5.33 7.12 10.72
CA PRO A 220 -5.88 5.87 11.21
C PRO A 220 -7.42 5.91 11.17
N HIS A 221 -8.05 4.74 11.30
CA HIS A 221 -9.48 4.68 11.52
C HIS A 221 -9.86 5.50 12.76
N PRO A 222 -11.03 6.14 12.74
CA PRO A 222 -11.51 6.88 13.90
C PRO A 222 -11.56 5.98 15.14
N THR A 223 -10.92 6.41 16.21
CA THR A 223 -10.99 5.76 17.52
C THR A 223 -11.49 6.78 18.54
N GLU A 224 -12.43 6.39 19.36
CA GLU A 224 -12.91 7.24 20.45
C GLU A 224 -11.75 7.53 21.41
N ASN A 225 -11.61 8.78 21.82
CA ASN A 225 -10.69 9.27 22.86
C ASN A 225 -9.18 9.36 22.53
N LYS A 226 -8.75 9.19 21.26
CA LYS A 226 -7.36 9.51 20.90
C LYS A 226 -7.30 10.76 20.01
N PRO A 227 -6.35 11.70 20.24
CA PRO A 227 -6.17 12.84 19.34
C PRO A 227 -5.81 12.38 17.92
N LEU A 228 -6.33 13.08 16.93
CA LEU A 228 -6.04 12.78 15.54
C LEU A 228 -4.54 12.94 15.27
N LYS A 229 -3.91 11.89 14.75
CA LYS A 229 -2.52 11.87 14.37
C LYS A 229 -2.36 11.24 13.01
N GLY A 230 -1.93 12.03 12.04
CA GLY A 230 -1.68 11.56 10.67
C GLY A 230 -0.26 11.02 10.53
N THR A 231 -0.10 9.89 9.86
CA THR A 231 1.20 9.36 9.45
C THR A 231 1.62 10.02 8.15
N LEU A 232 2.77 10.68 8.17
CA LEU A 232 3.33 11.36 7.00
C LEU A 232 4.35 10.45 6.31
N LEU A 233 4.01 9.93 5.14
CA LEU A 233 4.86 9.03 4.37
C LEU A 233 5.58 9.80 3.27
N HIS A 234 6.87 9.55 3.12
CA HIS A 234 7.70 10.14 2.10
C HIS A 234 7.61 9.38 0.77
N HIS A 235 8.07 9.97 -0.32
CA HIS A 235 8.15 9.27 -1.60
C HIS A 235 9.01 8.00 -1.51
N SER A 236 10.10 8.01 -0.74
CA SER A 236 10.98 6.87 -0.49
C SER A 236 10.28 5.68 0.18
N ALA A 237 9.17 5.89 0.89
CA ALA A 237 8.43 4.81 1.56
C ALA A 237 7.96 3.71 0.59
N LEU A 238 7.68 4.07 -0.67
CA LEU A 238 7.42 3.05 -1.69
C LEU A 238 8.65 2.13 -1.89
N ILE A 239 9.86 2.70 -1.97
CA ILE A 239 11.10 1.91 -2.12
C ILE A 239 11.25 0.96 -0.93
N GLY A 240 11.01 1.46 0.30
CA GLY A 240 11.08 0.68 1.51
C GLY A 240 10.10 -0.50 1.55
N THR A 241 8.93 -0.34 0.95
CA THR A 241 7.92 -1.41 0.87
C THR A 241 8.27 -2.52 -0.13
N LEU A 242 9.10 -2.25 -1.15
CA LEU A 242 9.33 -3.18 -2.27
C LEU A 242 9.97 -4.52 -1.87
N PRO A 243 10.97 -4.62 -0.98
CA PRO A 243 11.55 -5.90 -0.61
C PRO A 243 10.51 -6.86 -0.03
N GLY A 244 9.72 -6.37 0.92
CA GLY A 244 8.66 -7.14 1.53
C GLY A 244 7.55 -7.50 0.55
N PHE A 245 7.16 -6.59 -0.35
CA PHE A 245 6.21 -6.87 -1.41
C PHE A 245 6.69 -7.99 -2.34
N VAL A 246 7.92 -7.90 -2.83
CA VAL A 246 8.52 -8.94 -3.71
C VAL A 246 8.56 -10.28 -3.01
N ALA A 247 9.03 -10.32 -1.78
CA ALA A 247 9.19 -11.55 -1.01
C ALA A 247 7.83 -12.18 -0.67
N SER A 248 6.89 -11.41 -0.13
CA SER A 248 5.57 -11.90 0.28
C SER A 248 4.68 -12.28 -0.90
N GLN A 249 4.92 -11.71 -2.09
CA GLN A 249 4.24 -12.07 -3.33
C GLN A 249 5.00 -13.17 -4.12
N ASN A 250 5.81 -13.98 -3.41
CA ASN A 250 6.58 -15.09 -3.99
C ASN A 250 7.39 -14.65 -5.20
N TRP A 251 8.26 -13.65 -5.00
CA TRP A 251 9.14 -13.09 -6.03
C TRP A 251 8.41 -12.43 -7.19
N PHE A 252 7.51 -11.51 -6.85
CA PHE A 252 6.81 -10.68 -7.84
C PHE A 252 7.78 -9.65 -8.50
N PRO A 253 7.68 -9.40 -9.83
CA PRO A 253 6.78 -10.07 -10.76
C PRO A 253 7.43 -11.30 -11.42
N LYS A 254 6.66 -12.36 -11.62
CA LYS A 254 7.02 -13.47 -12.48
C LYS A 254 6.15 -13.48 -13.73
N GLY A 255 6.77 -13.56 -14.91
CA GLY A 255 6.03 -13.65 -16.15
C GLY A 255 4.99 -12.54 -16.33
N LYS A 256 3.72 -12.91 -16.46
CA LYS A 256 2.59 -12.01 -16.65
C LYS A 256 1.75 -11.91 -15.37
N ASP A 257 2.39 -11.75 -14.22
CA ASP A 257 1.65 -11.61 -12.97
C ASP A 257 0.62 -10.49 -13.02
N ILE A 258 -0.58 -10.79 -12.52
CA ILE A 258 -1.69 -9.87 -12.32
C ILE A 258 -2.08 -9.97 -10.85
N LEU A 259 -2.13 -8.81 -10.17
CA LEU A 259 -2.49 -8.74 -8.76
C LEU A 259 -3.95 -8.33 -8.59
N TRP A 260 -4.63 -8.97 -7.65
CA TRP A 260 -5.90 -8.52 -7.11
C TRP A 260 -5.78 -8.30 -5.60
N THR A 261 -6.52 -7.31 -5.08
CA THR A 261 -6.60 -7.06 -3.65
C THR A 261 -8.04 -6.86 -3.19
N SER A 262 -8.36 -7.34 -1.98
CA SER A 262 -9.62 -7.04 -1.32
C SER A 262 -9.66 -5.65 -0.67
N PHE A 263 -8.51 -5.00 -0.56
CA PHE A 263 -8.40 -3.68 0.09
C PHE A 263 -8.70 -2.54 -0.87
N ASP A 264 -9.44 -1.56 -0.37
CA ASP A 264 -9.70 -0.31 -1.09
C ASP A 264 -8.39 0.48 -1.28
N TRP A 265 -8.21 1.08 -2.47
CA TRP A 265 -7.04 1.90 -2.78
C TRP A 265 -7.00 3.25 -2.06
N SER A 266 -8.00 3.58 -1.25
CA SER A 266 -7.98 4.69 -0.29
C SER A 266 -7.37 4.29 1.07
N THR A 267 -7.08 3.00 1.28
CA THR A 267 -6.45 2.49 2.49
C THR A 267 -4.95 2.23 2.30
N PRO A 268 -4.12 2.24 3.36
CA PRO A 268 -2.71 1.93 3.25
C PRO A 268 -2.43 0.57 2.60
N ASN A 269 -3.17 -0.47 2.98
CA ASN A 269 -3.00 -1.81 2.40
C ASN A 269 -3.36 -1.83 0.90
N GLY A 270 -4.41 -1.15 0.50
CA GLY A 270 -4.79 -1.07 -0.91
C GLY A 270 -3.87 -0.18 -1.74
N LEU A 271 -3.47 0.97 -1.21
CA LEU A 271 -2.66 1.96 -1.93
C LEU A 271 -1.17 1.61 -1.91
N LEU A 272 -0.55 1.65 -0.73
CA LEU A 272 0.91 1.53 -0.58
C LEU A 272 1.38 0.07 -0.68
N ASN A 273 0.54 -0.87 -0.26
CA ASN A 273 0.91 -2.29 -0.19
C ASN A 273 0.40 -3.12 -1.39
N ALA A 274 -0.45 -2.57 -2.28
CA ALA A 274 -0.94 -3.26 -3.47
C ALA A 274 -0.81 -2.43 -4.75
N LEU A 275 -1.55 -1.30 -4.86
CA LEU A 275 -1.63 -0.52 -6.09
C LEU A 275 -0.24 -0.01 -6.53
N LEU A 276 0.42 0.78 -5.67
CA LEU A 276 1.67 1.43 -6.04
C LEU A 276 2.81 0.44 -6.31
N PRO A 277 3.05 -0.62 -5.51
CA PRO A 277 4.07 -1.62 -5.82
C PRO A 277 3.78 -2.37 -7.14
N THR A 278 2.52 -2.73 -7.41
CA THR A 278 2.16 -3.40 -8.65
C THR A 278 2.46 -2.52 -9.87
N LEU A 279 2.05 -1.25 -9.82
CA LEU A 279 2.32 -0.28 -10.87
C LEU A 279 3.82 0.05 -10.99
N TYR A 280 4.55 0.06 -9.86
CA TYR A 280 6.01 0.22 -9.88
C TYR A 280 6.69 -0.84 -10.73
N PHE A 281 6.24 -2.09 -10.70
CA PHE A 281 6.78 -3.17 -11.51
C PHE A 281 6.20 -3.24 -12.93
N GLY A 282 5.38 -2.30 -13.36
CA GLY A 282 4.77 -2.28 -14.68
C GLY A 282 3.79 -3.43 -14.90
N ARG A 283 3.10 -3.87 -13.84
CA ARG A 283 2.14 -4.98 -13.90
C ARG A 283 0.72 -4.49 -13.75
N SER A 284 -0.23 -5.35 -14.16
CA SER A 284 -1.65 -5.04 -14.05
C SER A 284 -2.17 -5.31 -12.64
N ILE A 285 -3.04 -4.43 -12.17
CA ILE A 285 -3.85 -4.67 -10.97
C ILE A 285 -5.32 -4.71 -11.36
N VAL A 286 -6.06 -5.62 -10.73
CA VAL A 286 -7.52 -5.72 -10.86
C VAL A 286 -8.16 -5.14 -9.61
N GLY A 287 -9.07 -4.19 -9.79
CA GLY A 287 -9.88 -3.59 -8.75
C GLY A 287 -11.36 -3.93 -8.94
N CYS A 288 -12.07 -4.00 -7.83
CA CYS A 288 -13.51 -4.14 -7.80
C CYS A 288 -14.05 -3.68 -6.45
N PRO A 289 -15.29 -3.15 -6.39
CA PRO A 289 -15.89 -2.74 -5.12
C PRO A 289 -16.01 -3.89 -4.13
N SER A 290 -15.96 -3.59 -2.84
CA SER A 290 -16.26 -4.53 -1.75
C SER A 290 -17.72 -5.02 -1.81
N GLY A 291 -18.03 -6.11 -1.08
CA GLY A 291 -19.38 -6.67 -1.03
C GLY A 291 -19.79 -7.52 -2.26
N ARG A 292 -18.87 -7.84 -3.14
CA ARG A 292 -19.09 -8.71 -4.29
C ARG A 292 -19.46 -10.12 -3.83
N THR A 293 -20.38 -10.79 -4.55
CA THR A 293 -20.70 -12.20 -4.29
C THR A 293 -19.52 -13.10 -4.63
N ILE A 294 -19.38 -14.22 -3.92
CA ILE A 294 -18.26 -15.14 -4.13
C ILE A 294 -18.22 -15.71 -5.55
N PRO A 295 -19.32 -16.16 -6.18
CA PRO A 295 -19.28 -16.60 -7.57
C PRO A 295 -18.75 -15.52 -8.53
N ARG A 296 -19.15 -14.26 -8.32
CA ARG A 296 -18.65 -13.17 -9.15
C ARG A 296 -17.16 -12.86 -8.91
N LEU A 297 -16.68 -13.02 -7.68
CA LEU A 297 -15.25 -12.93 -7.39
C LEU A 297 -14.49 -14.02 -8.17
N PHE A 298 -14.94 -15.26 -8.16
CA PHE A 298 -14.28 -16.34 -8.88
C PHE A 298 -14.32 -16.14 -10.40
N THR A 299 -15.42 -15.65 -10.95
CA THR A 299 -15.50 -15.24 -12.36
C THR A 299 -14.42 -14.20 -12.68
N LEU A 300 -14.20 -13.23 -11.80
CA LEU A 300 -13.15 -12.21 -11.96
C LEU A 300 -11.75 -12.82 -11.88
N LEU A 301 -11.49 -13.69 -10.89
CA LEU A 301 -10.20 -14.37 -10.74
C LEU A 301 -9.84 -15.18 -11.99
N GLU A 302 -10.80 -15.90 -12.55
CA GLU A 302 -10.63 -16.70 -13.76
C GLU A 302 -10.49 -15.80 -15.00
N HIS A 303 -11.39 -14.82 -15.20
CA HIS A 303 -11.43 -14.00 -16.39
C HIS A 303 -10.11 -13.22 -16.61
N TYR A 304 -9.58 -12.62 -15.55
CA TYR A 304 -8.33 -11.87 -15.61
C TYR A 304 -7.09 -12.74 -15.38
N GLN A 305 -7.25 -14.06 -15.15
CA GLN A 305 -6.14 -14.96 -14.86
C GLN A 305 -5.23 -14.42 -13.75
N ILE A 306 -5.87 -14.00 -12.64
CA ILE A 306 -5.18 -13.42 -11.49
C ILE A 306 -4.23 -14.44 -10.89
N THR A 307 -2.99 -14.04 -10.68
CA THR A 307 -1.92 -14.91 -10.18
C THR A 307 -1.55 -14.62 -8.73
N ASN A 308 -1.75 -13.38 -8.28
CA ASN A 308 -1.33 -12.90 -6.97
C ASN A 308 -2.49 -12.21 -6.26
N MET A 309 -2.63 -12.48 -4.97
CA MET A 309 -3.64 -11.85 -4.12
C MET A 309 -2.99 -11.21 -2.89
N LEU A 310 -3.40 -9.96 -2.60
CA LEU A 310 -3.27 -9.37 -1.27
C LEU A 310 -4.65 -9.28 -0.67
N VAL A 311 -4.94 -10.10 0.34
CA VAL A 311 -6.31 -10.32 0.80
C VAL A 311 -6.38 -10.43 2.33
N SER A 312 -7.44 -9.89 2.94
CA SER A 312 -7.66 -10.02 4.38
C SER A 312 -8.05 -11.44 4.79
N SER A 313 -7.76 -11.83 6.02
CA SER A 313 -8.20 -13.10 6.60
C SER A 313 -9.72 -13.21 6.61
N HIS A 314 -10.43 -12.09 6.87
CA HIS A 314 -11.88 -12.00 6.81
C HIS A 314 -12.42 -12.36 5.40
N GLU A 315 -11.81 -11.83 4.34
CA GLU A 315 -12.24 -12.16 2.97
C GLU A 315 -11.96 -13.64 2.63
N LEU A 316 -10.83 -14.18 3.09
CA LEU A 316 -10.53 -15.61 2.93
C LEU A 316 -11.55 -16.51 3.67
N GLU A 317 -11.94 -16.13 4.90
CA GLU A 317 -12.99 -16.82 5.64
C GLU A 317 -14.36 -16.70 4.94
N ARG A 318 -14.68 -15.53 4.40
CA ARG A 318 -15.89 -15.33 3.61
C ARG A 318 -15.93 -16.26 2.38
N ILE A 319 -14.81 -16.44 1.71
CA ILE A 319 -14.65 -17.38 0.60
C ILE A 319 -14.83 -18.82 1.10
N ARG A 320 -14.20 -19.18 2.22
CA ARG A 320 -14.25 -20.52 2.81
C ARG A 320 -15.66 -20.97 3.21
N HIS A 321 -16.48 -20.04 3.71
CA HIS A 321 -17.86 -20.36 4.13
C HIS A 321 -18.86 -20.52 2.96
N HIS A 322 -18.45 -20.27 1.73
CA HIS A 322 -19.26 -20.54 0.56
C HIS A 322 -19.05 -21.97 0.06
N THR A 323 -20.15 -22.59 -0.42
CA THR A 323 -20.11 -23.91 -1.07
C THR A 323 -19.10 -23.89 -2.22
N ASP A 324 -18.22 -24.85 -2.23
CA ASP A 324 -16.98 -25.00 -2.99
C ASP A 324 -17.03 -24.52 -4.47
N PRO A 325 -16.79 -23.22 -4.75
CA PRO A 325 -16.82 -22.70 -6.10
C PRO A 325 -15.59 -23.10 -6.93
N LEU A 326 -14.53 -23.64 -6.28
CA LEU A 326 -13.25 -23.97 -6.95
C LEU A 326 -13.37 -25.11 -7.95
N LEU A 327 -14.39 -25.96 -7.83
CA LEU A 327 -14.62 -27.06 -8.77
C LEU A 327 -15.12 -26.58 -10.15
N GLU A 328 -15.62 -25.34 -10.23
CA GLU A 328 -16.24 -24.79 -11.43
C GLU A 328 -15.31 -23.81 -12.20
N PHE A 329 -14.21 -23.35 -11.57
CA PHE A 329 -13.35 -22.29 -12.11
C PHE A 329 -11.89 -22.72 -12.29
N GLN A 330 -11.27 -22.23 -13.37
CA GLN A 330 -9.84 -22.41 -13.63
C GLN A 330 -9.03 -21.24 -13.06
N ILE A 331 -8.61 -21.39 -11.80
CA ILE A 331 -7.91 -20.35 -11.04
C ILE A 331 -6.39 -20.45 -11.22
N ALA A 332 -5.74 -19.34 -11.58
CA ALA A 332 -4.31 -19.26 -11.85
C ALA A 332 -3.48 -18.76 -10.65
N ILE A 333 -4.06 -18.75 -9.44
CA ILE A 333 -3.40 -18.19 -8.24
C ILE A 333 -2.13 -18.98 -7.92
N ARG A 334 -1.01 -18.26 -7.80
CA ARG A 334 0.29 -18.80 -7.38
C ARG A 334 0.78 -18.23 -6.05
N CYS A 335 0.16 -17.16 -5.56
CA CYS A 335 0.52 -16.54 -4.29
C CYS A 335 -0.69 -15.87 -3.63
N ILE A 336 -0.82 -16.07 -2.33
CA ILE A 336 -1.75 -15.35 -1.46
C ILE A 336 -0.94 -14.75 -0.32
N ALA A 337 -0.99 -13.43 -0.20
CA ALA A 337 -0.38 -12.68 0.89
C ALA A 337 -1.49 -12.05 1.76
N CYS A 338 -1.31 -12.10 3.07
CA CYS A 338 -2.29 -11.61 4.04
C CYS A 338 -1.62 -10.67 5.04
N PRO A 339 -2.03 -9.40 5.10
CA PRO A 339 -1.44 -8.44 6.04
C PRO A 339 -2.04 -8.52 7.45
N ASP A 340 -2.96 -9.46 7.69
CA ASP A 340 -3.55 -9.64 8.99
C ASP A 340 -2.61 -10.47 9.89
N THR A 341 -2.47 -10.05 11.11
CA THR A 341 -1.54 -10.66 12.08
C THR A 341 -2.00 -12.02 12.59
N GLU A 342 -3.26 -12.39 12.39
CA GLU A 342 -3.85 -13.62 12.91
C GLU A 342 -4.54 -14.44 11.80
N VAL A 343 -3.73 -15.13 11.02
CA VAL A 343 -4.25 -16.16 10.11
C VAL A 343 -4.21 -17.50 10.83
N ASN A 344 -5.38 -17.99 11.25
CA ASN A 344 -5.46 -19.24 12.00
C ASN A 344 -5.08 -20.47 11.15
N GLN A 345 -4.66 -21.56 11.82
CA GLN A 345 -4.20 -22.77 11.14
C GLN A 345 -5.27 -23.42 10.26
N ALA A 346 -6.52 -23.35 10.67
CA ALA A 346 -7.62 -23.95 9.90
C ALA A 346 -7.79 -23.25 8.54
N LEU A 347 -7.64 -21.90 8.52
CA LEU A 347 -7.67 -21.12 7.28
C LEU A 347 -6.45 -21.40 6.41
N ARG A 348 -5.23 -21.48 6.99
CA ARG A 348 -4.01 -21.86 6.26
C ARG A 348 -4.14 -23.24 5.61
N ASN A 349 -4.61 -24.23 6.33
CA ASN A 349 -4.80 -25.58 5.82
C ASN A 349 -5.82 -25.58 4.66
N TRP A 350 -6.94 -24.90 4.85
CA TRP A 350 -7.97 -24.79 3.83
C TRP A 350 -7.44 -24.12 2.54
N VAL A 351 -6.71 -23.01 2.65
CA VAL A 351 -6.10 -22.35 1.48
C VAL A 351 -5.10 -23.26 0.79
N SER A 352 -4.23 -23.94 1.55
CA SER A 352 -3.25 -24.88 0.99
C SER A 352 -3.90 -26.04 0.26
N GLU A 353 -4.99 -26.59 0.82
CA GLU A 353 -5.74 -27.67 0.20
C GLU A 353 -6.49 -27.25 -1.06
N ARG A 354 -7.07 -26.04 -1.07
CA ARG A 354 -7.96 -25.57 -2.12
C ARG A 354 -7.23 -24.84 -3.25
N PHE A 355 -6.35 -23.91 -2.93
CA PHE A 355 -5.62 -23.13 -3.94
C PHE A 355 -4.26 -23.75 -4.29
N LYS A 356 -3.80 -24.78 -3.55
CA LYS A 356 -2.45 -25.40 -3.70
C LYS A 356 -1.31 -24.40 -3.50
N VAL A 357 -1.54 -23.37 -2.70
CA VAL A 357 -0.56 -22.35 -2.30
C VAL A 357 -0.61 -22.15 -0.78
N ASN A 358 0.46 -21.64 -0.23
CA ASN A 358 0.51 -21.25 1.17
C ASN A 358 0.25 -19.74 1.31
N ILE A 359 -0.32 -19.32 2.45
CA ILE A 359 -0.47 -17.91 2.78
C ILE A 359 0.86 -17.38 3.27
N ASN A 360 1.36 -16.29 2.69
CA ASN A 360 2.43 -15.50 3.25
C ASN A 360 1.84 -14.42 4.16
N SER A 361 2.08 -14.53 5.46
CA SER A 361 1.72 -13.48 6.42
C SER A 361 2.64 -12.28 6.28
N ILE A 362 2.08 -11.11 6.52
CA ILE A 362 2.79 -9.84 6.44
C ILE A 362 2.45 -9.01 7.69
N PHE A 363 3.46 -8.44 8.30
CA PHE A 363 3.31 -7.42 9.33
C PHE A 363 3.70 -6.06 8.74
N ALA A 364 2.70 -5.23 8.55
CA ALA A 364 2.83 -3.92 7.91
C ALA A 364 2.07 -2.86 8.72
N PRO A 365 2.56 -2.51 9.92
CA PRO A 365 1.90 -1.51 10.75
C PRO A 365 1.86 -0.16 10.03
N LEU A 366 0.85 0.65 10.34
CA LEU A 366 0.66 1.96 9.72
C LEU A 366 1.92 2.80 9.90
N GLY A 367 2.45 3.28 8.78
CA GLY A 367 3.64 4.13 8.77
C GLY A 367 4.95 3.41 8.46
N PHE A 368 4.96 2.07 8.41
CA PHE A 368 6.19 1.30 8.22
C PHE A 368 6.23 0.43 6.95
N GLY A 369 5.09 0.26 6.24
CA GLY A 369 5.05 -0.65 5.10
C GLY A 369 5.34 -2.10 5.49
N TYR A 370 5.91 -2.89 4.58
CA TYR A 370 6.23 -4.29 4.79
C TYR A 370 7.58 -4.47 5.49
N ILE A 371 7.57 -4.68 6.79
CA ILE A 371 8.81 -4.79 7.59
C ILE A 371 9.12 -6.22 8.06
N ILE A 372 8.10 -7.06 8.30
CA ILE A 372 8.24 -8.45 8.74
C ILE A 372 7.27 -9.32 7.95
N GLY A 373 7.64 -10.56 7.63
CA GLY A 373 6.70 -11.49 7.03
C GLY A 373 7.30 -12.79 6.55
N GLU A 374 6.52 -13.48 5.73
CA GLU A 374 6.80 -14.80 5.20
C GLU A 374 7.06 -14.74 3.69
N SER A 375 7.85 -15.69 3.19
CA SER A 375 8.05 -15.97 1.77
C SER A 375 8.25 -17.46 1.55
N HIS A 376 7.18 -18.20 1.33
CA HIS A 376 7.23 -19.66 1.20
C HIS A 376 8.15 -20.18 0.09
N GLU A 377 8.52 -19.35 -0.88
CA GLU A 377 9.47 -19.75 -1.91
C GLU A 377 10.92 -19.61 -1.48
N LYS A 378 11.24 -18.89 -0.39
CA LYS A 378 12.61 -18.52 -0.07
C LYS A 378 13.07 -18.92 1.32
N TRP A 379 12.17 -18.98 2.27
CA TRP A 379 12.45 -19.46 3.62
C TRP A 379 11.24 -20.16 4.23
N PRO A 380 11.46 -21.09 5.18
CA PRO A 380 10.35 -21.75 5.85
C PRO A 380 9.52 -20.74 6.63
N SER A 381 8.24 -20.99 6.75
CA SER A 381 7.38 -20.26 7.69
C SER A 381 7.27 -21.03 9.00
N GLN A 382 7.08 -20.30 10.09
CA GLN A 382 6.84 -20.88 11.40
C GLN A 382 5.44 -20.52 11.86
N HIS A 383 4.62 -21.55 12.06
CA HIS A 383 3.23 -21.37 12.41
C HIS A 383 3.07 -20.58 13.70
N GLY A 384 2.22 -19.54 13.67
CA GLY A 384 1.95 -18.62 14.79
C GLY A 384 2.91 -17.44 14.89
N SER A 385 4.04 -17.45 14.15
CA SER A 385 4.88 -16.26 14.03
C SER A 385 4.30 -15.26 13.02
N ILE A 386 4.71 -14.00 13.15
CA ILE A 386 4.45 -12.97 12.12
C ILE A 386 5.50 -12.97 11.01
N GLY A 387 6.48 -13.88 11.08
CA GLY A 387 7.55 -14.07 10.09
C GLY A 387 8.90 -13.57 10.55
N LYS A 388 9.76 -13.26 9.59
CA LYS A 388 11.10 -12.69 9.79
C LYS A 388 11.17 -11.28 9.23
N PRO A 389 12.09 -10.42 9.71
CA PRO A 389 12.37 -9.13 9.08
C PRO A 389 12.62 -9.29 7.59
N PHE A 390 11.98 -8.46 6.76
CA PHE A 390 12.32 -8.46 5.33
C PHE A 390 13.70 -7.84 5.11
N PRO A 391 14.43 -8.25 4.04
CA PRO A 391 15.73 -7.67 3.73
C PRO A 391 15.70 -6.14 3.67
N GLY A 392 16.66 -5.49 4.30
CA GLY A 392 16.79 -4.03 4.39
C GLY A 392 16.25 -3.43 5.69
N HIS A 393 15.43 -4.15 6.46
CA HIS A 393 14.87 -3.67 7.71
C HIS A 393 15.58 -4.30 8.91
N THR A 394 16.07 -3.48 9.82
CA THR A 394 16.61 -3.92 11.10
C THR A 394 15.51 -3.86 12.15
N ILE A 395 15.13 -5.02 12.67
CA ILE A 395 14.03 -5.16 13.64
C ILE A 395 14.58 -5.77 14.93
N ALA A 396 14.18 -5.20 16.05
CA ALA A 396 14.46 -5.76 17.38
C ALA A 396 13.21 -5.73 18.28
N ILE A 397 13.32 -6.42 19.38
CA ILE A 397 12.38 -6.33 20.51
C ILE A 397 13.08 -5.49 21.58
N ILE A 398 12.47 -4.37 21.98
CA ILE A 398 13.06 -3.40 22.88
C ILE A 398 12.24 -3.25 24.18
N ASN A 399 12.92 -2.84 25.25
CA ASN A 399 12.28 -2.44 26.50
C ASN A 399 11.89 -0.93 26.46
N GLU A 400 11.35 -0.43 27.57
CA GLU A 400 10.94 0.98 27.71
C GLU A 400 12.11 1.98 27.63
N ASP A 401 13.35 1.53 27.89
CA ASP A 401 14.57 2.34 27.80
C ASP A 401 15.18 2.35 26.39
N GLY A 402 14.62 1.58 25.43
CA GLY A 402 15.12 1.44 24.05
C GLY A 402 16.24 0.40 23.89
N GLU A 403 16.49 -0.41 24.92
CA GLU A 403 17.49 -1.47 24.87
C GLU A 403 16.88 -2.77 24.31
N GLU A 404 17.64 -3.49 23.48
CA GLU A 404 17.22 -4.80 22.99
C GLU A 404 17.10 -5.80 24.16
N VAL A 405 15.98 -6.53 24.20
CA VAL A 405 15.76 -7.58 25.21
C VAL A 405 16.36 -8.91 24.79
N GLU A 406 16.57 -9.82 25.74
CA GLU A 406 17.06 -11.16 25.44
C GLU A 406 16.03 -11.95 24.61
N ILE A 407 16.53 -12.92 23.80
CA ILE A 407 15.69 -13.80 23.00
C ILE A 407 14.66 -14.52 23.89
N GLY A 408 13.40 -14.49 23.47
CA GLY A 408 12.26 -15.05 24.20
C GLY A 408 11.64 -14.11 25.23
N GLN A 409 12.25 -12.97 25.54
CA GLN A 409 11.63 -11.94 26.37
C GLN A 409 10.67 -11.07 25.56
N THR A 410 9.59 -10.64 26.20
CA THR A 410 8.58 -9.76 25.61
C THR A 410 9.00 -8.30 25.74
N GLY A 411 8.85 -7.55 24.69
CA GLY A 411 9.03 -6.11 24.60
C GLY A 411 8.30 -5.54 23.41
N GLU A 412 8.55 -4.30 23.04
CA GLU A 412 7.97 -3.69 21.85
C GLU A 412 8.73 -4.10 20.58
N ILE A 413 8.00 -4.46 19.53
CA ILE A 413 8.58 -4.64 18.19
C ILE A 413 8.98 -3.25 17.69
N ALA A 414 10.25 -3.06 17.38
CA ALA A 414 10.79 -1.79 16.93
C ALA A 414 11.60 -1.95 15.66
N ILE A 415 11.62 -0.88 14.85
CA ILE A 415 12.44 -0.77 13.66
C ILE A 415 13.55 0.24 13.90
N HIS A 416 14.77 -0.11 13.50
CA HIS A 416 15.90 0.80 13.54
C HIS A 416 15.80 1.83 12.40
N THR A 417 16.29 3.05 12.62
CA THR A 417 16.26 4.11 11.59
C THR A 417 17.20 3.86 10.43
N THR A 418 18.13 2.92 10.58
CA THR A 418 19.06 2.48 9.52
C THR A 418 19.04 0.95 9.37
N ASP A 419 19.53 0.48 8.22
CA ASP A 419 19.79 -0.94 8.00
C ASP A 419 21.08 -1.42 8.69
N GLN A 420 21.43 -2.69 8.48
CA GLN A 420 22.66 -3.31 9.03
C GLN A 420 23.98 -2.70 8.53
N TYR A 421 23.94 -1.80 7.56
CA TYR A 421 25.09 -1.11 6.96
C TYR A 421 25.08 0.40 7.22
N ASP A 422 24.26 0.87 8.18
CA ASP A 422 24.08 2.26 8.56
C ASP A 422 23.45 3.14 7.45
N TYR A 423 22.81 2.56 6.42
CA TYR A 423 22.03 3.34 5.46
C TYR A 423 20.63 3.62 6.02
N PRO A 424 20.11 4.86 5.88
CA PRO A 424 18.75 5.18 6.32
C PRO A 424 17.72 4.27 5.69
N ASP A 425 16.87 3.65 6.54
CA ASP A 425 15.76 2.83 6.07
C ASP A 425 14.69 3.74 5.43
N PRO A 426 14.39 3.57 4.13
CA PRO A 426 13.47 4.44 3.42
C PRO A 426 12.02 4.29 3.82
N THR A 427 11.68 3.24 4.56
CA THR A 427 10.32 3.00 5.10
C THR A 427 10.06 3.89 6.30
N VAL A 428 11.09 4.16 7.09
CA VAL A 428 10.95 4.85 8.38
C VAL A 428 10.58 6.31 8.16
N SER A 429 9.39 6.70 8.62
CA SER A 429 9.01 8.10 8.67
C SER A 429 9.46 8.73 9.98
N LEU A 430 10.40 9.66 9.89
CA LEU A 430 10.90 10.43 11.03
C LEU A 430 9.95 11.58 11.45
N SER A 431 8.77 11.66 10.85
CA SER A 431 7.80 12.73 11.15
C SER A 431 6.35 12.24 11.05
N TYR A 432 5.49 12.85 11.84
CA TYR A 432 4.05 12.69 11.77
C TYR A 432 3.35 14.04 11.68
N TRP A 433 2.06 14.03 11.37
CA TRP A 433 1.23 15.22 11.21
C TRP A 433 0.18 15.29 12.32
N SER A 434 0.06 16.43 12.99
CA SER A 434 -1.00 16.70 13.96
C SER A 434 -1.14 18.21 14.17
N ASN A 435 -2.36 18.67 14.42
CA ASN A 435 -2.66 20.09 14.63
C ASN A 435 -2.13 21.00 13.50
N ALA A 436 -2.29 20.55 12.26
CA ALA A 436 -1.84 21.25 11.05
C ALA A 436 -0.32 21.48 10.97
N GLN A 437 0.47 20.69 11.66
CA GLN A 437 1.93 20.82 11.72
C GLN A 437 2.64 19.47 11.60
N ILE A 438 3.88 19.50 11.16
CA ILE A 438 4.80 18.37 11.15
C ILE A 438 5.49 18.30 12.52
N HIS A 439 5.51 17.12 13.11
CA HIS A 439 6.21 16.81 14.35
C HIS A 439 7.23 15.69 14.11
N GLU A 440 8.29 15.66 14.87
CA GLU A 440 9.25 14.55 14.84
C GLU A 440 8.63 13.29 15.46
N THR A 441 8.88 12.14 14.84
CA THR A 441 8.49 10.85 15.40
C THR A 441 9.34 10.54 16.62
N PRO A 442 8.74 10.22 17.77
CA PRO A 442 9.50 9.84 18.96
C PRO A 442 10.39 8.64 18.67
N LYS A 443 11.64 8.71 19.12
CA LYS A 443 12.62 7.63 19.05
C LYS A 443 13.09 7.27 20.45
N LEU A 444 13.39 5.99 20.63
CA LEU A 444 14.13 5.48 21.79
C LEU A 444 15.51 5.10 21.25
N ASP A 445 16.51 5.97 21.48
CA ASP A 445 17.78 5.97 20.79
C ASP A 445 17.57 6.04 19.25
N GLU A 446 17.97 5.04 18.47
CA GLU A 446 17.72 4.97 17.04
C GLU A 446 16.53 4.04 16.67
N TRP A 447 15.74 3.60 17.66
CA TRP A 447 14.59 2.75 17.47
C TRP A 447 13.28 3.53 17.40
N ILE A 448 12.39 3.11 16.50
CA ILE A 448 11.00 3.58 16.44
C ILE A 448 10.10 2.40 16.78
N SER A 449 9.32 2.54 17.84
CA SER A 449 8.35 1.54 18.27
C SER A 449 7.18 1.44 17.28
N THR A 450 6.73 0.21 17.02
CA THR A 450 5.48 -0.04 16.29
C THR A 450 4.25 0.04 17.19
N GLY A 451 4.43 0.17 18.51
CA GLY A 451 3.37 0.11 19.52
C GLY A 451 2.81 -1.30 19.74
N ILE A 452 3.46 -2.34 19.21
CA ILE A 452 2.98 -3.73 19.28
C ILE A 452 3.97 -4.57 20.06
N GLN A 453 3.46 -5.30 21.07
CA GLN A 453 4.25 -6.19 21.90
C GLN A 453 4.55 -7.51 21.19
N GLY A 454 5.79 -7.97 21.33
CA GLY A 454 6.25 -9.21 20.72
C GLY A 454 7.49 -9.80 21.37
N TYR A 455 8.00 -10.89 20.84
CA TYR A 455 9.27 -11.48 21.20
C TYR A 455 9.92 -12.14 19.97
N ALA A 456 11.25 -12.32 20.02
CA ALA A 456 12.00 -13.03 18.99
C ALA A 456 12.40 -14.43 19.50
N ASP A 457 12.41 -15.43 18.58
CA ASP A 457 12.93 -16.76 18.90
C ASP A 457 14.37 -16.95 18.43
N ASN A 458 14.97 -18.09 18.81
CA ASN A 458 16.36 -18.45 18.45
C ASN A 458 16.61 -18.59 16.93
N ASN A 459 15.55 -18.68 16.11
CA ASN A 459 15.63 -18.82 14.68
C ASN A 459 15.37 -17.48 13.95
N GLY A 460 15.20 -16.39 14.71
CA GLY A 460 14.94 -15.03 14.20
C GLY A 460 13.52 -14.81 13.72
N TYR A 461 12.57 -15.66 14.10
CA TYR A 461 11.15 -15.38 13.89
C TYR A 461 10.63 -14.44 14.97
N ILE A 462 9.78 -13.53 14.57
CA ILE A 462 9.11 -12.59 15.46
C ILE A 462 7.70 -13.11 15.75
N TRP A 463 7.29 -13.01 16.99
CA TRP A 463 6.01 -13.45 17.51
C TRP A 463 5.28 -12.28 18.17
N ARG A 464 3.97 -12.24 18.04
CA ARG A 464 3.16 -11.34 18.86
C ARG A 464 3.05 -11.87 20.28
N ALA A 465 3.18 -10.98 21.25
CA ALA A 465 2.85 -11.34 22.62
C ALA A 465 1.33 -11.53 22.74
N PRO A 466 0.87 -12.50 23.56
CA PRO A 466 -0.55 -12.62 23.87
C PRO A 466 -1.08 -11.32 24.46
N VAL A 467 -2.18 -10.82 23.93
CA VAL A 467 -2.85 -9.64 24.49
C VAL A 467 -3.43 -10.04 25.85
N ASN A 468 -2.94 -9.43 26.93
CA ASN A 468 -3.56 -9.62 28.24
C ASN A 468 -5.00 -9.07 28.20
N PRO A 469 -6.01 -9.83 28.65
CA PRO A 469 -7.41 -9.37 28.62
C PRO A 469 -7.67 -8.08 29.42
N ILE A 470 -6.70 -7.59 30.16
CA ILE A 470 -6.80 -6.36 30.98
C ILE A 470 -6.42 -5.11 30.16
N ASP A 471 -5.69 -5.26 29.07
CA ASP A 471 -5.27 -4.15 28.19
C ASP A 471 -6.22 -3.89 27.01
N THR A 472 -7.42 -4.46 27.00
CA THR A 472 -8.44 -4.22 25.96
C THR A 472 -9.09 -2.84 26.11
N THR A 473 -8.30 -1.78 26.03
CA THR A 473 -8.76 -0.44 25.66
C THR A 473 -8.47 -0.14 24.19
N ASP A 474 -7.80 -1.03 23.46
CA ASP A 474 -7.70 -0.94 22.00
C ASP A 474 -8.76 -1.85 21.37
N PRO A 475 -9.77 -1.30 20.71
CA PRO A 475 -10.70 -2.12 19.94
C PRO A 475 -9.93 -2.73 18.75
N VAL A 476 -9.77 -4.06 18.79
CA VAL A 476 -9.51 -4.86 17.59
C VAL A 476 -10.45 -4.33 16.50
N SER A 477 -9.88 -3.91 15.39
CA SER A 477 -10.64 -3.45 14.23
C SER A 477 -11.56 -4.59 13.74
N GLU A 478 -12.75 -4.68 14.31
CA GLU A 478 -13.85 -5.35 13.64
C GLU A 478 -14.21 -4.49 12.43
N SER A 479 -13.68 -4.87 11.29
CA SER A 479 -14.17 -4.40 9.99
C SER A 479 -15.52 -5.06 9.74
N THR A 480 -16.57 -4.50 10.32
CA THR A 480 -17.95 -4.82 9.91
C THR A 480 -18.34 -3.94 8.73
N SER A 481 -18.76 -4.64 7.66
CA SER A 481 -19.51 -4.27 6.45
C SER A 481 -18.91 -3.23 5.53
#